data_9079db5820a63a38abe72a7de21225e0
#
_entry.id   9079db5820a63a38abe72a7de21225e0
#
_cell.length_a   1.000
_cell.length_b   1.000
_cell.length_c   1.000
_cell.angle_alpha   90.00
_cell.angle_beta   90.00
_cell.angle_gamma   90.00
#
_symmetry.space_group_name_H-M   'P 1'
#
loop_
_entity.id
_entity.type
_entity.pdbx_description
1 polymer ?
#
loop_
_entity_poly.entity_id
_entity_poly.type
_entity_poly.pdbx_seq_one_letter_code
_entity_poly.pdbx_strand_id
1 'polypeptide(L)'
;MRDRIISIKAMEILDSRGNPTIRSTVTLENGVTGTASVPSGASTGENEALELRDGDKARYAGKGVLKAVENVNQEIAPELLGMTPDRQAEIDRMMLKLDGTATKSNLGANAILSVSMAVAVTAANSHNLPLYAYLGGVGGFRLPMPMMNIINGGEHADNSVDLQEFMVMPIGAPTFREALRYGAETFHALKKILLKKGYATSVGDEGGFAPNLKSNEEACEVILEAIKAAGYEPGKDISLAMDAAASSFYKKGAYDFFKSGQGTKNSTEMLEFYSSMVEKYPVVSIEDPMDEHDWDGFSAITKKLGKKVQIVGDDLFVTNTDFVKKGISKNAANAVLIKLNQIGTVSETVATIQLCQKAGWNYIISHRSGETEDTFLADFAVAMAGGQIKTGSASRSERIAKYNRLLEIESELGKSAIFGS
;
A
#
# COMPACT_ATOMS: atom_id res chain seq x y z
N MET A 1 8.82 -19.08 -31.49
CA MET A 1 10.02 -18.35 -31.02
C MET A 1 9.61 -17.57 -29.80
N ARG A 2 10.44 -17.46 -28.78
CA ARG A 2 10.13 -16.59 -27.61
C ARG A 2 10.46 -15.17 -28.03
N ASP A 3 9.49 -14.27 -27.93
CA ASP A 3 9.69 -12.85 -28.26
C ASP A 3 10.71 -12.21 -27.31
N ARG A 4 11.63 -11.44 -27.86
CA ARG A 4 12.71 -10.81 -27.12
C ARG A 4 12.45 -9.34 -26.90
N ILE A 5 12.96 -8.80 -25.81
CA ILE A 5 12.97 -7.36 -25.52
C ILE A 5 13.88 -6.68 -26.55
N ILE A 6 13.34 -5.72 -27.31
CA ILE A 6 14.09 -4.91 -28.29
C ILE A 6 14.21 -3.45 -27.85
N SER A 7 13.40 -2.99 -26.90
CA SER A 7 13.47 -1.61 -26.41
C SER A 7 12.92 -1.54 -25.00
N ILE A 8 13.60 -0.75 -24.15
CA ILE A 8 13.10 -0.27 -22.85
C ILE A 8 13.28 1.24 -22.85
N LYS A 9 12.21 1.98 -22.54
CA LYS A 9 12.23 3.44 -22.50
C LYS A 9 11.53 3.92 -21.25
N ALA A 10 12.18 4.80 -20.51
CA ALA A 10 11.59 5.49 -19.37
C ALA A 10 11.37 6.97 -19.67
N MET A 11 10.40 7.53 -18.98
CA MET A 11 10.10 8.96 -18.96
C MET A 11 9.67 9.42 -17.58
N GLU A 12 9.89 10.70 -17.29
CA GLU A 12 9.34 11.36 -16.13
C GLU A 12 7.85 11.68 -16.37
N ILE A 13 7.01 11.38 -15.37
CA ILE A 13 5.59 11.74 -15.32
C ILE A 13 5.29 12.39 -13.97
N LEU A 14 4.08 12.84 -13.71
CA LEU A 14 3.65 13.36 -12.41
C LEU A 14 2.80 12.35 -11.65
N ASP A 15 3.00 12.30 -10.34
CA ASP A 15 2.14 11.58 -9.40
C ASP A 15 0.89 12.40 -9.02
N SER A 16 0.00 11.83 -8.21
CA SER A 16 -1.24 12.46 -7.73
C SER A 16 -1.04 13.70 -6.86
N ARG A 17 0.18 13.97 -6.42
CA ARG A 17 0.57 15.17 -5.66
C ARG A 17 1.27 16.22 -6.55
N GLY A 18 1.41 15.94 -7.86
CA GLY A 18 2.14 16.80 -8.79
C GLY A 18 3.66 16.70 -8.65
N ASN A 19 4.20 15.69 -7.94
CA ASN A 19 5.62 15.43 -7.89
C ASN A 19 6.04 14.50 -9.05
N PRO A 20 7.26 14.66 -9.59
CA PRO A 20 7.79 13.75 -10.58
C PRO A 20 7.89 12.30 -10.09
N THR A 21 7.55 11.37 -10.96
CA THR A 21 7.83 9.94 -10.82
C THR A 21 8.19 9.35 -12.18
N ILE A 22 8.45 8.04 -12.26
CA ILE A 22 8.96 7.37 -13.45
C ILE A 22 7.92 6.40 -14.02
N ARG A 23 7.83 6.40 -15.36
CA ARG A 23 7.10 5.41 -16.17
C ARG A 23 8.05 4.74 -17.13
N SER A 24 8.03 3.40 -17.19
CA SER A 24 8.82 2.63 -18.16
C SER A 24 7.91 1.85 -19.11
N THR A 25 8.35 1.73 -20.36
CA THR A 25 7.69 0.92 -21.40
C THR A 25 8.70 -0.07 -21.95
N VAL A 26 8.34 -1.36 -22.00
CA VAL A 26 9.10 -2.45 -22.60
C VAL A 26 8.42 -2.85 -23.90
N THR A 27 9.22 -3.07 -24.98
CA THR A 27 8.72 -3.47 -26.30
C THR A 27 9.42 -4.75 -26.76
N LEU A 28 8.65 -5.69 -27.31
CA LEU A 28 9.14 -6.96 -27.85
C LEU A 28 9.29 -6.93 -29.39
N GLU A 29 10.02 -7.90 -29.95
CA GLU A 29 10.22 -8.06 -31.40
C GLU A 29 8.92 -8.12 -32.17
N ASN A 30 7.86 -8.70 -31.65
CA ASN A 30 6.55 -8.80 -32.29
C ASN A 30 5.69 -7.52 -32.15
N GLY A 31 6.23 -6.46 -31.54
CA GLY A 31 5.54 -5.20 -31.31
C GLY A 31 4.67 -5.15 -30.05
N VAL A 32 4.55 -6.23 -29.27
CA VAL A 32 3.85 -6.22 -27.99
C VAL A 32 4.58 -5.30 -27.02
N THR A 33 3.81 -4.49 -26.27
CA THR A 33 4.35 -3.56 -25.28
C THR A 33 3.70 -3.77 -23.92
N GLY A 34 4.41 -3.39 -22.87
CA GLY A 34 3.89 -3.26 -21.52
C GLY A 34 4.45 -1.99 -20.87
N THR A 35 3.63 -1.31 -20.09
CA THR A 35 3.99 -0.04 -19.44
C THR A 35 3.62 -0.10 -17.98
N ALA A 36 4.47 0.48 -17.13
CA ALA A 36 4.17 0.62 -15.71
C ALA A 36 4.71 1.93 -15.15
N SER A 37 4.01 2.46 -14.16
CA SER A 37 4.36 3.70 -13.44
C SER A 37 4.55 3.43 -11.96
N VAL A 38 5.58 4.01 -11.37
CA VAL A 38 5.95 3.75 -9.97
C VAL A 38 5.31 4.79 -9.05
N PRO A 39 4.70 4.38 -7.91
CA PRO A 39 4.22 5.30 -6.88
C PRO A 39 5.36 5.84 -6.02
N SER A 40 5.07 6.89 -5.23
CA SER A 40 6.03 7.56 -4.34
C SER A 40 5.44 7.78 -2.94
N GLY A 41 6.19 7.49 -1.88
CA GLY A 41 5.78 7.73 -0.50
C GLY A 41 5.83 9.21 -0.07
N ALA A 42 5.03 9.60 0.94
CA ALA A 42 5.19 10.84 1.69
C ALA A 42 6.01 10.58 2.96
N SER A 43 5.54 9.69 3.81
CA SER A 43 6.31 9.06 4.88
C SER A 43 7.07 7.86 4.32
N THR A 44 8.31 7.65 4.77
CA THR A 44 9.14 6.52 4.34
C THR A 44 9.85 5.94 5.56
N GLY A 45 9.78 4.61 5.73
CA GLY A 45 10.58 3.91 6.72
C GLY A 45 12.09 4.08 6.44
N GLU A 46 12.88 4.14 7.49
CA GLU A 46 14.34 4.38 7.40
C GLU A 46 15.05 3.34 6.50
N ASN A 47 14.51 2.11 6.45
CA ASN A 47 15.11 0.99 5.76
C ASN A 47 14.51 0.70 4.37
N GLU A 48 13.68 1.60 3.82
CA GLU A 48 13.18 1.45 2.46
C GLU A 48 14.30 1.53 1.42
N ALA A 49 14.11 0.84 0.29
CA ALA A 49 14.97 1.01 -0.87
C ALA A 49 14.88 2.47 -1.39
N LEU A 50 16.03 3.00 -1.85
CA LEU A 50 16.16 4.43 -2.18
C LEU A 50 15.38 4.82 -3.42
N GLU A 51 14.43 5.73 -3.27
CA GLU A 51 13.85 6.46 -4.38
C GLU A 51 14.84 7.54 -4.86
N LEU A 52 15.43 7.34 -6.05
CA LEU A 52 16.44 8.25 -6.58
C LEU A 52 15.78 9.55 -7.06
N ARG A 53 16.20 10.67 -6.46
CA ARG A 53 15.81 12.03 -6.80
C ARG A 53 17.01 12.82 -7.31
N ASP A 54 16.77 13.77 -8.22
CA ASP A 54 17.84 14.57 -8.85
C ASP A 54 18.56 15.49 -7.87
N GLY A 55 17.86 16.01 -6.85
CA GLY A 55 18.39 16.94 -5.87
C GLY A 55 18.57 18.37 -6.38
N ASP A 56 18.27 18.64 -7.64
CA ASP A 56 18.37 19.98 -8.23
C ASP A 56 17.21 20.86 -7.74
N LYS A 57 17.51 21.79 -6.87
CA LYS A 57 16.52 22.71 -6.26
C LYS A 57 15.83 23.63 -7.28
N ALA A 58 16.44 23.87 -8.44
CA ALA A 58 15.86 24.71 -9.49
C ALA A 58 14.74 23.97 -10.26
N ARG A 59 14.69 22.62 -10.14
CA ARG A 59 13.72 21.79 -10.84
C ARG A 59 12.93 20.96 -9.83
N TYR A 60 11.60 21.16 -9.80
CA TYR A 60 10.67 20.48 -8.86
C TYR A 60 11.15 20.51 -7.39
N ALA A 61 11.82 21.60 -6.97
CA ALA A 61 12.39 21.75 -5.64
C ALA A 61 13.30 20.58 -5.20
N GLY A 62 13.99 19.95 -6.15
CA GLY A 62 14.89 18.82 -5.92
C GLY A 62 14.25 17.44 -6.12
N LYS A 63 12.94 17.37 -6.38
CA LYS A 63 12.20 16.10 -6.50
C LYS A 63 12.17 15.51 -7.92
N GLY A 64 12.90 16.08 -8.90
CA GLY A 64 13.02 15.53 -10.25
C GLY A 64 13.55 14.09 -10.25
N VAL A 65 13.28 13.33 -11.32
CA VAL A 65 13.69 11.92 -11.46
C VAL A 65 14.43 11.64 -12.77
N LEU A 66 15.03 12.68 -13.38
CA LEU A 66 15.74 12.50 -14.66
C LEU A 66 16.95 11.56 -14.54
N LYS A 67 17.66 11.55 -13.40
CA LYS A 67 18.74 10.58 -13.15
C LYS A 67 18.21 9.15 -13.17
N ALA A 68 17.07 8.88 -12.54
CA ALA A 68 16.44 7.57 -12.58
C ALA A 68 16.00 7.19 -13.99
N VAL A 69 15.46 8.14 -14.77
CA VAL A 69 15.10 7.96 -16.18
C VAL A 69 16.35 7.64 -17.01
N GLU A 70 17.44 8.37 -16.80
CA GLU A 70 18.72 8.13 -17.48
C GLU A 70 19.28 6.75 -17.14
N ASN A 71 19.27 6.35 -15.86
CA ASN A 71 19.69 5.02 -15.43
C ASN A 71 18.89 3.90 -16.12
N VAL A 72 17.57 4.08 -16.31
CA VAL A 72 16.80 3.10 -17.09
C VAL A 72 17.26 3.07 -18.54
N ASN A 73 17.39 4.23 -19.18
CA ASN A 73 17.62 4.33 -20.61
C ASN A 73 19.07 3.98 -21.01
N GLN A 74 20.05 4.27 -20.17
CA GLN A 74 21.49 4.15 -20.49
C GLN A 74 22.16 2.95 -19.83
N GLU A 75 21.71 2.55 -18.64
CA GLU A 75 22.36 1.49 -17.84
C GLU A 75 21.53 0.19 -17.85
N ILE A 76 20.23 0.25 -17.51
CA ILE A 76 19.39 -0.94 -17.39
C ILE A 76 19.00 -1.50 -18.77
N ALA A 77 18.51 -0.63 -19.66
CA ALA A 77 17.98 -1.08 -20.95
C ALA A 77 19.00 -1.87 -21.79
N PRO A 78 20.27 -1.43 -21.96
CA PRO A 78 21.23 -2.19 -22.74
C PRO A 78 21.48 -3.62 -22.24
N GLU A 79 21.47 -3.83 -20.92
CA GLU A 79 21.73 -5.12 -20.27
C GLU A 79 20.57 -6.11 -20.44
N LEU A 80 19.36 -5.62 -20.70
CA LEU A 80 18.15 -6.45 -20.80
C LEU A 80 17.73 -6.74 -22.25
N LEU A 81 18.33 -6.07 -23.25
CA LEU A 81 18.03 -6.33 -24.66
C LEU A 81 18.33 -7.80 -25.01
N GLY A 82 17.43 -8.41 -25.79
CA GLY A 82 17.52 -9.81 -26.20
C GLY A 82 17.06 -10.82 -25.16
N MET A 83 16.76 -10.41 -23.92
CA MET A 83 16.12 -11.28 -22.91
C MET A 83 14.64 -11.51 -23.25
N THR A 84 14.07 -12.60 -22.71
CA THR A 84 12.63 -12.86 -22.81
C THR A 84 11.90 -12.36 -21.55
N PRO A 85 10.75 -11.69 -21.67
CA PRO A 85 10.05 -11.12 -20.52
C PRO A 85 9.57 -12.16 -19.50
N ASP A 86 9.41 -13.42 -19.90
CA ASP A 86 9.02 -14.53 -19.03
C ASP A 86 10.04 -14.83 -17.92
N ARG A 87 11.26 -14.31 -18.02
CA ARG A 87 12.33 -14.55 -17.06
C ARG A 87 12.39 -13.47 -15.99
N GLN A 88 11.23 -13.11 -15.41
CA GLN A 88 11.11 -12.03 -14.41
C GLN A 88 12.20 -12.07 -13.35
N ALA A 89 12.37 -13.21 -12.66
CA ALA A 89 13.36 -13.34 -11.59
C ALA A 89 14.82 -13.22 -12.05
N GLU A 90 15.12 -13.55 -13.31
CA GLU A 90 16.45 -13.39 -13.91
C GLU A 90 16.70 -11.92 -14.24
N ILE A 91 15.71 -11.25 -14.83
CA ILE A 91 15.75 -9.82 -15.16
C ILE A 91 15.91 -8.99 -13.87
N ASP A 92 15.09 -9.25 -12.85
CA ASP A 92 15.19 -8.55 -11.57
C ASP A 92 16.57 -8.75 -10.92
N ARG A 93 17.10 -9.98 -10.90
CA ARG A 93 18.45 -10.26 -10.38
C ARG A 93 19.54 -9.55 -11.16
N MET A 94 19.39 -9.40 -12.47
CA MET A 94 20.35 -8.69 -13.30
C MET A 94 20.38 -7.20 -12.94
N MET A 95 19.23 -6.57 -12.78
CA MET A 95 19.11 -5.17 -12.33
C MET A 95 19.69 -4.97 -10.92
N LEU A 96 19.40 -5.89 -9.99
CA LEU A 96 19.97 -5.86 -8.63
C LEU A 96 21.50 -6.00 -8.63
N LYS A 97 22.04 -6.87 -9.49
CA LYS A 97 23.49 -7.02 -9.64
C LYS A 97 24.12 -5.77 -10.26
N LEU A 98 23.45 -5.13 -11.20
CA LEU A 98 23.91 -3.90 -11.85
C LEU A 98 23.96 -2.74 -10.84
N ASP A 99 22.96 -2.61 -9.97
CA ASP A 99 22.98 -1.64 -8.88
C ASP A 99 24.06 -1.94 -7.85
N GLY A 100 24.19 -3.19 -7.41
CA GLY A 100 25.22 -3.67 -6.50
C GLY A 100 25.10 -3.21 -5.04
N THR A 101 24.06 -2.47 -4.66
CA THR A 101 23.84 -1.99 -3.29
C THR A 101 22.59 -2.62 -2.67
N ALA A 102 22.56 -2.75 -1.34
CA ALA A 102 21.42 -3.31 -0.63
C ALA A 102 20.15 -2.44 -0.75
N THR A 103 20.33 -1.12 -0.79
CA THR A 103 19.25 -0.13 -0.83
C THR A 103 18.94 0.38 -2.24
N LYS A 104 19.55 -0.20 -3.27
CA LYS A 104 19.38 0.22 -4.68
C LYS A 104 19.75 1.69 -4.91
N SER A 105 20.80 2.16 -4.22
CA SER A 105 21.18 3.58 -4.18
C SER A 105 21.94 4.07 -5.42
N ASN A 106 22.45 3.17 -6.27
CA ASN A 106 23.17 3.55 -7.50
C ASN A 106 22.20 3.85 -8.63
N LEU A 107 21.28 2.93 -8.92
CA LEU A 107 20.30 3.08 -10.01
C LEU A 107 19.00 3.75 -9.56
N GLY A 108 18.63 3.54 -8.31
CA GLY A 108 17.35 3.93 -7.74
C GLY A 108 16.31 2.81 -7.78
N ALA A 109 15.65 2.58 -6.64
CA ALA A 109 14.55 1.60 -6.55
C ALA A 109 13.40 1.94 -7.50
N ASN A 110 13.11 3.22 -7.71
CA ASN A 110 12.11 3.69 -8.67
C ASN A 110 12.47 3.34 -10.12
N ALA A 111 13.74 3.47 -10.53
CA ALA A 111 14.21 3.06 -11.85
C ALA A 111 14.05 1.55 -12.04
N ILE A 112 14.56 0.76 -11.09
CA ILE A 112 14.53 -0.72 -11.13
C ILE A 112 13.09 -1.22 -11.14
N LEU A 113 12.23 -0.73 -10.24
CA LEU A 113 10.84 -1.17 -10.14
C LEU A 113 10.03 -0.84 -11.39
N SER A 114 10.23 0.33 -11.99
CA SER A 114 9.51 0.72 -13.21
C SER A 114 9.71 -0.29 -14.34
N VAL A 115 10.93 -0.78 -14.49
CA VAL A 115 11.28 -1.81 -15.48
C VAL A 115 10.74 -3.17 -15.05
N SER A 116 10.92 -3.57 -13.81
CA SER A 116 10.44 -4.85 -13.26
C SER A 116 8.92 -5.01 -13.47
N MET A 117 8.13 -3.98 -13.16
CA MET A 117 6.68 -3.98 -13.38
C MET A 117 6.34 -3.99 -14.88
N ALA A 118 7.00 -3.15 -15.69
CA ALA A 118 6.75 -3.10 -17.13
C ALA A 118 7.07 -4.43 -17.83
N VAL A 119 8.11 -5.16 -17.41
CA VAL A 119 8.43 -6.50 -17.87
C VAL A 119 7.30 -7.48 -17.57
N ALA A 120 6.75 -7.48 -16.34
CA ALA A 120 5.64 -8.34 -15.96
C ALA A 120 4.39 -8.08 -16.83
N VAL A 121 4.06 -6.79 -17.06
CA VAL A 121 2.94 -6.39 -17.94
C VAL A 121 3.19 -6.85 -19.38
N THR A 122 4.42 -6.67 -19.89
CA THR A 122 4.79 -7.08 -21.25
C THR A 122 4.68 -8.59 -21.42
N ALA A 123 5.14 -9.37 -20.43
CA ALA A 123 5.02 -10.81 -20.45
C ALA A 123 3.56 -11.26 -20.47
N ALA A 124 2.71 -10.70 -19.61
CA ALA A 124 1.27 -10.97 -19.60
C ALA A 124 0.63 -10.68 -20.97
N ASN A 125 0.92 -9.51 -21.54
CA ASN A 125 0.42 -9.09 -22.85
C ASN A 125 0.89 -10.03 -23.98
N SER A 126 2.14 -10.51 -23.95
CA SER A 126 2.69 -11.42 -24.97
C SER A 126 2.00 -12.80 -24.97
N HIS A 127 1.46 -13.19 -23.80
CA HIS A 127 0.66 -14.43 -23.66
C HIS A 127 -0.85 -14.20 -23.85
N ASN A 128 -1.28 -12.97 -24.15
CA ASN A 128 -2.69 -12.58 -24.20
C ASN A 128 -3.46 -12.93 -22.91
N LEU A 129 -2.80 -12.75 -21.76
CA LEU A 129 -3.35 -12.96 -20.44
C LEU A 129 -3.50 -11.62 -19.72
N PRO A 130 -4.58 -11.43 -18.93
CA PRO A 130 -4.61 -10.32 -17.97
C PRO A 130 -3.51 -10.52 -16.93
N LEU A 131 -2.97 -9.42 -16.40
CA LEU A 131 -1.79 -9.45 -15.52
C LEU A 131 -2.02 -10.31 -14.27
N TYR A 132 -3.22 -10.24 -13.67
CA TYR A 132 -3.54 -11.06 -12.49
C TYR A 132 -3.47 -12.57 -12.77
N ALA A 133 -3.88 -12.99 -13.95
CA ALA A 133 -3.85 -14.40 -14.35
C ALA A 133 -2.42 -14.86 -14.69
N TYR A 134 -1.63 -14.00 -15.33
CA TYR A 134 -0.23 -14.29 -15.64
C TYR A 134 0.60 -14.46 -14.36
N LEU A 135 0.51 -13.52 -13.41
CA LEU A 135 1.27 -13.57 -12.17
C LEU A 135 0.74 -14.59 -11.16
N GLY A 136 -0.59 -14.75 -11.08
CA GLY A 136 -1.25 -15.63 -10.10
C GLY A 136 -1.42 -17.08 -10.56
N GLY A 137 -1.21 -17.36 -11.86
CA GLY A 137 -1.43 -18.68 -12.43
C GLY A 137 -2.85 -19.17 -12.14
N VAL A 138 -2.98 -20.45 -11.76
CA VAL A 138 -4.29 -21.08 -11.47
C VAL A 138 -4.91 -20.63 -10.14
N GLY A 139 -4.21 -19.86 -9.32
CA GLY A 139 -4.68 -19.39 -8.01
C GLY A 139 -5.22 -17.95 -7.98
N GLY A 140 -5.15 -17.22 -9.09
CA GLY A 140 -5.50 -15.80 -9.17
C GLY A 140 -7.00 -15.49 -9.26
N PHE A 141 -7.83 -16.00 -8.35
CA PHE A 141 -9.29 -15.84 -8.38
C PHE A 141 -9.87 -15.12 -7.16
N ARG A 142 -9.04 -14.75 -6.18
CA ARG A 142 -9.50 -14.11 -4.95
C ARG A 142 -9.43 -12.60 -5.07
N LEU A 143 -10.60 -11.96 -5.01
CA LEU A 143 -10.72 -10.50 -4.87
C LEU A 143 -10.34 -10.09 -3.44
N PRO A 144 -9.52 -9.05 -3.26
CA PRO A 144 -9.10 -8.61 -1.94
C PRO A 144 -10.20 -7.83 -1.22
N MET A 145 -10.29 -7.99 0.11
CA MET A 145 -11.08 -7.13 0.99
C MET A 145 -10.51 -5.70 0.97
N PRO A 146 -11.27 -4.68 0.60
CA PRO A 146 -10.77 -3.31 0.62
C PRO A 146 -10.69 -2.75 2.05
N MET A 147 -9.55 -2.17 2.38
CA MET A 147 -9.31 -1.34 3.56
C MET A 147 -9.36 0.12 3.08
N MET A 148 -10.53 0.77 3.22
CA MET A 148 -10.78 2.07 2.60
C MET A 148 -10.53 3.20 3.58
N ASN A 149 -9.49 4.01 3.37
CA ASN A 149 -9.16 5.14 4.22
C ASN A 149 -10.18 6.28 4.06
N ILE A 150 -11.03 6.52 5.06
CA ILE A 150 -12.10 7.52 4.99
C ILE A 150 -11.89 8.74 5.89
N ILE A 151 -10.97 8.67 6.87
CA ILE A 151 -10.48 9.83 7.65
C ILE A 151 -8.95 9.80 7.67
N ASN A 152 -8.35 10.91 7.28
CA ASN A 152 -6.91 11.16 7.32
C ASN A 152 -6.53 12.00 8.54
N GLY A 153 -5.41 11.66 9.16
CA GLY A 153 -4.73 12.44 10.19
C GLY A 153 -3.21 12.34 10.03
N GLY A 154 -2.47 12.42 11.10
CA GLY A 154 -1.01 12.28 11.10
C GLY A 154 -0.32 13.17 10.04
N GLU A 155 0.59 12.60 9.27
CA GLU A 155 1.27 13.29 8.16
C GLU A 155 0.42 13.41 6.90
N HIS A 156 -0.70 12.68 6.80
CA HIS A 156 -1.61 12.71 5.65
C HIS A 156 -2.60 13.86 5.67
N ALA A 157 -2.68 14.62 6.78
CA ALA A 157 -3.57 15.77 6.90
C ALA A 157 -3.04 16.84 7.87
N ASP A 158 -3.24 18.10 7.52
CA ASP A 158 -3.01 19.23 8.43
C ASP A 158 -4.25 19.44 9.32
N ASN A 159 -4.40 18.57 10.34
CA ASN A 159 -5.51 18.57 11.28
C ASN A 159 -5.07 18.13 12.69
N SER A 160 -6.02 17.99 13.60
CA SER A 160 -5.80 17.68 15.03
C SER A 160 -5.80 16.18 15.37
N VAL A 161 -5.74 15.28 14.40
CA VAL A 161 -5.76 13.83 14.63
C VAL A 161 -4.34 13.27 14.52
N ASP A 162 -3.87 12.52 15.54
CA ASP A 162 -2.49 12.01 15.58
C ASP A 162 -2.32 10.76 14.71
N LEU A 163 -3.26 9.80 14.77
CA LEU A 163 -3.20 8.59 13.95
C LEU A 163 -3.40 8.92 12.48
N GLN A 164 -2.63 8.29 11.60
CA GLN A 164 -2.53 8.68 10.21
C GLN A 164 -3.76 8.34 9.37
N GLU A 165 -4.37 7.16 9.61
CA GLU A 165 -5.53 6.71 8.84
C GLU A 165 -6.56 5.97 9.68
N PHE A 166 -7.83 6.24 9.37
CA PHE A 166 -8.97 5.45 9.86
C PHE A 166 -9.71 4.88 8.66
N MET A 167 -9.74 3.56 8.58
CA MET A 167 -10.26 2.81 7.45
C MET A 167 -11.53 2.07 7.81
N VAL A 168 -12.40 1.85 6.82
CA VAL A 168 -13.52 0.92 6.88
C VAL A 168 -13.18 -0.34 6.12
N MET A 169 -13.56 -1.49 6.69
CA MET A 169 -13.46 -2.82 6.10
C MET A 169 -14.85 -3.44 6.01
N PRO A 170 -15.44 -3.59 4.81
CA PRO A 170 -16.78 -4.13 4.59
C PRO A 170 -16.83 -5.67 4.73
N ILE A 171 -16.54 -6.18 5.93
CA ILE A 171 -16.34 -7.62 6.22
C ILE A 171 -17.59 -8.48 6.01
N GLY A 172 -18.79 -7.90 6.09
CA GLY A 172 -20.05 -8.58 5.88
C GLY A 172 -20.51 -8.59 4.42
N ALA A 173 -19.78 -7.98 3.51
CA ALA A 173 -20.16 -7.93 2.10
C ALA A 173 -19.96 -9.29 1.41
N PRO A 174 -20.92 -9.74 0.57
CA PRO A 174 -20.84 -11.05 -0.08
C PRO A 174 -19.95 -11.07 -1.33
N THR A 175 -19.62 -9.92 -1.92
CA THR A 175 -18.82 -9.77 -3.15
C THR A 175 -17.97 -8.51 -3.06
N PHE A 176 -16.94 -8.40 -3.92
CA PHE A 176 -16.13 -7.19 -3.98
C PHE A 176 -16.97 -5.95 -4.37
N ARG A 177 -17.86 -6.09 -5.34
CA ARG A 177 -18.80 -5.01 -5.75
C ARG A 177 -19.63 -4.51 -4.58
N GLU A 178 -20.17 -5.40 -3.76
CA GLU A 178 -20.94 -5.01 -2.57
C GLU A 178 -20.03 -4.37 -1.51
N ALA A 179 -18.82 -4.89 -1.32
CA ALA A 179 -17.86 -4.28 -0.41
C ALA A 179 -17.53 -2.84 -0.79
N LEU A 180 -17.29 -2.59 -2.09
CA LEU A 180 -17.05 -1.24 -2.60
C LEU A 180 -18.29 -0.34 -2.43
N ARG A 181 -19.50 -0.86 -2.63
CA ARG A 181 -20.75 -0.14 -2.38
C ARG A 181 -20.89 0.25 -0.91
N TYR A 182 -20.67 -0.68 0.03
CA TYR A 182 -20.73 -0.41 1.48
C TYR A 182 -19.76 0.72 1.88
N GLY A 183 -18.52 0.65 1.38
CA GLY A 183 -17.52 1.68 1.63
C GLY A 183 -17.90 3.04 1.07
N ALA A 184 -18.37 3.10 -0.19
CA ALA A 184 -18.77 4.34 -0.85
C ALA A 184 -20.00 5.00 -0.19
N GLU A 185 -21.01 4.22 0.16
CA GLU A 185 -22.21 4.72 0.87
C GLU A 185 -21.86 5.25 2.26
N THR A 186 -20.95 4.56 2.99
CA THR A 186 -20.43 5.02 4.28
C THR A 186 -19.64 6.31 4.12
N PHE A 187 -18.79 6.43 3.10
CA PHE A 187 -18.04 7.65 2.79
C PHE A 187 -18.97 8.85 2.55
N HIS A 188 -20.04 8.66 1.76
CA HIS A 188 -21.03 9.72 1.52
C HIS A 188 -21.86 10.08 2.75
N ALA A 189 -22.19 9.09 3.60
CA ALA A 189 -22.85 9.33 4.89
C ALA A 189 -21.94 10.12 5.83
N LEU A 190 -20.66 9.76 5.90
CA LEU A 190 -19.65 10.47 6.71
C LEU A 190 -19.54 11.94 6.30
N LYS A 191 -19.52 12.24 4.99
CA LYS A 191 -19.52 13.63 4.49
C LYS A 191 -20.67 14.44 5.04
N LYS A 192 -21.89 13.88 5.02
CA LYS A 192 -23.09 14.55 5.54
C LYS A 192 -23.02 14.80 7.05
N ILE A 193 -22.50 13.84 7.80
CA ILE A 193 -22.32 13.93 9.26
C ILE A 193 -21.29 15.01 9.60
N LEU A 194 -20.13 15.00 8.95
CA LEU A 194 -19.10 16.02 9.17
C LEU A 194 -19.62 17.43 8.89
N LEU A 195 -20.31 17.65 7.76
CA LEU A 195 -20.96 18.93 7.44
C LEU A 195 -21.97 19.35 8.50
N LYS A 196 -22.83 18.43 8.96
CA LYS A 196 -23.83 18.71 10.01
C LYS A 196 -23.18 19.10 11.34
N LYS A 197 -22.03 18.52 11.64
CA LYS A 197 -21.25 18.84 12.86
C LYS A 197 -20.36 20.09 12.68
N GLY A 198 -20.33 20.71 11.51
CA GLY A 198 -19.53 21.91 11.22
C GLY A 198 -18.06 21.62 10.90
N TYR A 199 -17.71 20.36 10.60
CA TYR A 199 -16.36 19.96 10.24
C TYR A 199 -16.09 20.15 8.74
N ALA A 200 -14.81 20.35 8.40
CA ALA A 200 -14.34 20.38 7.02
C ALA A 200 -14.51 19.02 6.33
N THR A 201 -14.81 19.06 5.02
CA THR A 201 -14.94 17.86 4.17
C THR A 201 -13.97 17.90 2.99
N SER A 202 -12.90 18.69 3.10
CA SER A 202 -11.75 18.56 2.20
C SER A 202 -11.08 17.20 2.42
N VAL A 203 -10.48 16.67 1.34
CA VAL A 203 -9.85 15.35 1.37
C VAL A 203 -8.33 15.47 1.42
N GLY A 204 -7.69 14.53 2.10
CA GLY A 204 -6.24 14.37 2.13
C GLY A 204 -5.69 13.67 0.89
N ASP A 205 -4.41 13.36 0.91
CA ASP A 205 -3.68 12.76 -0.22
C ASP A 205 -4.26 11.43 -0.69
N GLU A 206 -4.86 10.67 0.21
CA GLU A 206 -5.45 9.35 -0.10
C GLU A 206 -6.96 9.36 -0.31
N GLY A 207 -7.57 10.54 -0.33
CA GLY A 207 -9.00 10.73 -0.64
C GLY A 207 -9.95 10.61 0.54
N GLY A 208 -9.47 10.29 1.76
CA GLY A 208 -10.24 10.39 2.99
C GLY A 208 -10.44 11.83 3.44
N PHE A 209 -11.47 12.13 4.23
CA PHE A 209 -11.70 13.46 4.78
C PHE A 209 -10.63 13.82 5.82
N ALA A 210 -10.35 15.10 5.97
CA ALA A 210 -9.34 15.64 6.90
C ALA A 210 -9.96 16.65 7.89
N PRO A 211 -10.95 16.24 8.72
CA PRO A 211 -11.60 17.13 9.68
C PRO A 211 -10.71 17.40 10.91
N ASN A 212 -10.88 18.56 11.54
CA ASN A 212 -10.29 18.89 12.85
C ASN A 212 -11.15 18.28 13.97
N LEU A 213 -11.01 16.95 14.19
CA LEU A 213 -11.70 16.24 15.26
C LEU A 213 -11.00 16.49 16.61
N LYS A 214 -11.73 16.27 17.70
CA LYS A 214 -11.23 16.56 19.06
C LYS A 214 -10.23 15.52 19.59
N SER A 215 -10.32 14.29 19.07
CA SER A 215 -9.46 13.18 19.48
C SER A 215 -9.45 12.06 18.43
N ASN A 216 -8.54 11.10 18.62
CA ASN A 216 -8.50 9.88 17.79
C ASN A 216 -9.77 9.03 17.98
N GLU A 217 -10.37 9.02 19.17
CA GLU A 217 -11.61 8.30 19.44
C GLU A 217 -12.80 8.93 18.71
N GLU A 218 -12.87 10.27 18.60
CA GLU A 218 -13.95 10.93 17.84
C GLU A 218 -13.91 10.52 16.37
N ALA A 219 -12.75 10.22 15.80
CA ALA A 219 -12.67 9.68 14.44
C ALA A 219 -13.41 8.33 14.32
N CYS A 220 -13.21 7.41 15.26
CA CYS A 220 -13.98 6.17 15.30
C CYS A 220 -15.48 6.43 15.48
N GLU A 221 -15.86 7.34 16.38
CA GLU A 221 -17.26 7.66 16.70
C GLU A 221 -18.03 8.21 15.49
N VAL A 222 -17.46 9.15 14.75
CA VAL A 222 -18.12 9.70 13.55
C VAL A 222 -18.19 8.68 12.41
N ILE A 223 -17.20 7.76 12.30
CA ILE A 223 -17.26 6.66 11.34
C ILE A 223 -18.37 5.67 11.72
N LEU A 224 -18.51 5.29 12.99
CA LEU A 224 -19.60 4.41 13.43
C LEU A 224 -20.99 5.06 13.21
N GLU A 225 -21.10 6.37 13.42
CA GLU A 225 -22.32 7.13 13.09
C GLU A 225 -22.61 7.05 11.58
N ALA A 226 -21.57 7.16 10.74
CA ALA A 226 -21.69 7.08 9.30
C ALA A 226 -22.09 5.68 8.79
N ILE A 227 -21.51 4.63 9.36
CA ILE A 227 -21.86 3.22 9.05
C ILE A 227 -23.35 2.99 9.33
N LYS A 228 -23.84 3.41 10.50
CA LYS A 228 -25.25 3.29 10.89
C LYS A 228 -26.16 4.13 9.99
N ALA A 229 -25.75 5.37 9.65
CA ALA A 229 -26.51 6.25 8.78
C ALA A 229 -26.58 5.76 7.33
N ALA A 230 -25.59 4.97 6.88
CA ALA A 230 -25.61 4.27 5.61
C ALA A 230 -26.46 2.98 5.62
N GLY A 231 -26.99 2.57 6.77
CA GLY A 231 -27.86 1.40 6.91
C GLY A 231 -27.11 0.10 7.23
N TYR A 232 -25.85 0.18 7.66
CA TYR A 232 -25.01 -0.97 7.99
C TYR A 232 -24.81 -1.13 9.52
N GLU A 233 -24.50 -2.35 9.95
CA GLU A 233 -24.23 -2.69 11.35
C GLU A 233 -22.71 -2.69 11.61
N PRO A 234 -22.20 -1.78 12.49
CA PRO A 234 -20.79 -1.79 12.87
C PRO A 234 -20.36 -3.11 13.50
N GLY A 235 -19.21 -3.63 13.08
CA GLY A 235 -18.64 -4.89 13.57
C GLY A 235 -19.24 -6.15 12.96
N LYS A 236 -20.30 -6.03 12.17
CA LYS A 236 -20.91 -7.15 11.46
C LYS A 236 -20.83 -6.96 9.95
N ASP A 237 -21.32 -5.83 9.44
CA ASP A 237 -21.25 -5.49 8.01
C ASP A 237 -19.94 -4.77 7.70
N ILE A 238 -19.54 -3.82 8.55
CA ILE A 238 -18.35 -3.00 8.40
C ILE A 238 -17.60 -2.90 9.73
N SER A 239 -16.32 -3.23 9.72
CA SER A 239 -15.38 -3.03 10.82
C SER A 239 -14.40 -1.90 10.52
N LEU A 240 -13.63 -1.51 11.54
CA LEU A 240 -12.61 -0.47 11.45
C LEU A 240 -11.21 -1.07 11.33
N ALA A 241 -10.36 -0.39 10.60
CA ALA A 241 -8.92 -0.57 10.64
C ALA A 241 -8.24 0.78 10.86
N MET A 242 -7.07 0.78 11.46
CA MET A 242 -6.30 1.99 11.74
C MET A 242 -4.87 1.82 11.26
N ASP A 243 -4.28 2.90 10.76
CA ASP A 243 -2.85 3.07 10.61
C ASP A 243 -2.39 4.18 11.54
N ALA A 244 -1.57 3.83 12.51
CA ALA A 244 -1.05 4.80 13.46
C ALA A 244 0.16 5.56 12.93
N ALA A 245 0.99 4.91 12.11
CA ALA A 245 2.30 5.42 11.68
C ALA A 245 3.09 5.99 12.87
N ALA A 246 3.19 5.20 13.95
CA ALA A 246 3.59 5.69 15.27
C ALA A 246 5.01 6.26 15.32
N SER A 247 5.89 5.90 14.37
CA SER A 247 7.21 6.52 14.20
C SER A 247 7.13 8.03 13.98
N SER A 248 6.05 8.52 13.34
CA SER A 248 5.87 9.96 13.03
C SER A 248 5.71 10.84 14.28
N PHE A 249 5.20 10.28 15.36
CA PHE A 249 5.02 10.97 16.64
C PHE A 249 5.85 10.38 17.79
N TYR A 250 6.81 9.49 17.49
CA TYR A 250 7.77 8.97 18.47
C TYR A 250 8.98 9.92 18.59
N LYS A 251 9.22 10.43 19.79
CA LYS A 251 10.32 11.37 20.07
C LYS A 251 10.91 11.09 21.44
N LYS A 252 12.24 10.99 21.53
CA LYS A 252 12.99 10.89 22.79
C LYS A 252 12.51 9.74 23.71
N GLY A 253 12.09 8.61 23.14
CA GLY A 253 11.66 7.44 23.91
C GLY A 253 10.18 7.46 24.32
N ALA A 254 9.37 8.36 23.78
CA ALA A 254 7.94 8.45 24.06
C ALA A 254 7.13 8.81 22.81
N TYR A 255 5.88 8.39 22.79
CA TYR A 255 4.89 8.68 21.77
C TYR A 255 4.12 9.95 22.16
N ASP A 256 4.26 11.02 21.41
CA ASP A 256 3.70 12.34 21.70
C ASP A 256 2.45 12.61 20.85
N PHE A 257 1.28 12.52 21.46
CA PHE A 257 -0.01 12.85 20.85
C PHE A 257 -0.20 14.37 20.80
N PHE A 258 0.71 15.04 20.11
CA PHE A 258 0.81 16.52 20.12
C PHE A 258 -0.32 17.19 19.34
N LYS A 259 -0.89 16.54 18.33
CA LYS A 259 -1.97 17.12 17.51
C LYS A 259 -3.28 17.16 18.28
N SER A 260 -3.66 16.07 18.96
CA SER A 260 -4.88 15.99 19.76
C SER A 260 -4.71 16.54 21.17
N GLY A 261 -3.47 16.80 21.61
CA GLY A 261 -3.17 17.25 22.96
C GLY A 261 -3.39 16.17 24.04
N GLN A 262 -3.40 14.88 23.65
CA GLN A 262 -3.62 13.76 24.59
C GLN A 262 -2.35 13.36 25.36
N GLY A 263 -1.28 14.16 25.25
CA GLY A 263 -0.03 13.99 25.99
C GLY A 263 0.88 12.91 25.46
N THR A 264 1.92 12.61 26.23
CA THR A 264 2.93 11.60 25.87
C THR A 264 2.62 10.24 26.49
N LYS A 265 3.00 9.17 25.80
CA LYS A 265 2.82 7.77 26.23
C LYS A 265 4.12 7.00 26.03
N ASN A 266 4.42 6.08 26.94
CA ASN A 266 5.42 5.04 26.72
C ASN A 266 4.79 3.82 26.02
N SER A 267 5.59 2.82 25.65
CA SER A 267 5.11 1.62 24.92
C SER A 267 4.03 0.85 25.67
N THR A 268 4.07 0.82 27.02
CA THR A 268 3.04 0.17 27.83
C THR A 268 1.73 0.95 27.78
N GLU A 269 1.78 2.26 27.88
CA GLU A 269 0.61 3.14 27.78
C GLU A 269 0.01 3.16 26.37
N MET A 270 0.84 2.99 25.32
CA MET A 270 0.37 2.76 23.95
C MET A 270 -0.40 1.44 23.83
N LEU A 271 0.12 0.36 24.44
CA LEU A 271 -0.58 -0.92 24.48
C LEU A 271 -1.94 -0.80 25.17
N GLU A 272 -2.02 -0.05 26.28
CA GLU A 272 -3.28 0.20 27.00
C GLU A 272 -4.24 1.04 26.15
N PHE A 273 -3.75 2.07 25.46
CA PHE A 273 -4.53 2.87 24.53
C PHE A 273 -5.18 2.01 23.44
N TYR A 274 -4.41 1.17 22.73
CA TYR A 274 -4.97 0.29 21.69
C TYR A 274 -5.88 -0.79 22.28
N SER A 275 -5.59 -1.30 23.45
CA SER A 275 -6.48 -2.26 24.15
C SER A 275 -7.85 -1.63 24.40
N SER A 276 -7.89 -0.40 24.88
CA SER A 276 -9.14 0.36 25.07
C SER A 276 -9.88 0.63 23.76
N MET A 277 -9.15 0.98 22.69
CA MET A 277 -9.75 1.19 21.36
C MET A 277 -10.42 -0.08 20.84
N VAL A 278 -9.75 -1.25 20.96
CA VAL A 278 -10.28 -2.55 20.53
C VAL A 278 -11.46 -3.03 21.38
N GLU A 279 -11.49 -2.67 22.66
CA GLU A 279 -12.64 -2.98 23.54
C GLU A 279 -13.88 -2.11 23.23
N LYS A 280 -13.65 -0.85 22.86
CA LYS A 280 -14.71 0.15 22.67
C LYS A 280 -15.27 0.15 21.23
N TYR A 281 -14.44 -0.16 20.25
CA TYR A 281 -14.78 -0.04 18.84
C TYR A 281 -14.52 -1.37 18.08
N PRO A 282 -15.23 -1.65 16.99
CA PRO A 282 -15.05 -2.87 16.20
C PRO A 282 -13.78 -2.80 15.33
N VAL A 283 -12.62 -2.59 15.95
CA VAL A 283 -11.31 -2.53 15.30
C VAL A 283 -10.81 -3.94 15.07
N VAL A 284 -10.47 -4.26 13.82
CA VAL A 284 -9.99 -5.58 13.39
C VAL A 284 -8.55 -5.57 12.87
N SER A 285 -7.96 -4.39 12.64
CA SER A 285 -6.58 -4.24 12.17
C SER A 285 -5.96 -2.96 12.68
N ILE A 286 -4.70 -3.01 13.12
CA ILE A 286 -3.88 -1.88 13.54
C ILE A 286 -2.52 -2.00 12.86
N GLU A 287 -2.18 -0.99 12.07
CA GLU A 287 -0.91 -0.87 11.37
C GLU A 287 0.01 0.08 12.12
N ASP A 288 1.27 -0.30 12.20
CA ASP A 288 2.39 0.39 12.86
C ASP A 288 2.00 1.05 14.19
N PRO A 289 1.51 0.24 15.16
CA PRO A 289 1.08 0.77 16.46
C PRO A 289 2.22 1.28 17.33
N MET A 290 3.47 0.95 16.99
CA MET A 290 4.70 1.33 17.68
C MET A 290 5.71 1.87 16.68
N ASP A 291 6.77 2.52 17.19
CA ASP A 291 7.93 2.97 16.41
C ASP A 291 8.63 1.78 15.72
N GLU A 292 9.16 1.99 14.51
CA GLU A 292 9.83 0.96 13.71
C GLU A 292 11.05 0.29 14.38
N HIS A 293 11.57 0.90 15.46
CA HIS A 293 12.64 0.32 16.28
C HIS A 293 12.14 -0.34 17.57
N ASP A 294 10.87 -0.14 17.95
CA ASP A 294 10.27 -0.69 19.18
C ASP A 294 9.75 -2.15 18.98
N TRP A 295 10.67 -3.05 18.64
CA TRP A 295 10.39 -4.47 18.41
C TRP A 295 9.75 -5.18 19.62
N ASP A 296 10.09 -4.75 20.85
CA ASP A 296 9.54 -5.32 22.06
C ASP A 296 8.11 -4.82 22.31
N GLY A 297 7.82 -3.55 22.00
CA GLY A 297 6.47 -3.00 21.98
C GLY A 297 5.57 -3.72 20.97
N PHE A 298 6.06 -3.95 19.74
CA PHE A 298 5.34 -4.74 18.74
C PHE A 298 5.05 -6.17 19.23
N SER A 299 6.04 -6.85 19.84
CA SER A 299 5.85 -8.19 20.40
C SER A 299 4.83 -8.20 21.54
N ALA A 300 4.83 -7.17 22.39
CA ALA A 300 3.88 -7.04 23.50
C ALA A 300 2.44 -6.85 23.01
N ILE A 301 2.22 -5.96 22.04
CA ILE A 301 0.88 -5.72 21.48
C ILE A 301 0.36 -6.93 20.71
N THR A 302 1.21 -7.60 19.94
CA THR A 302 0.86 -8.83 19.22
C THR A 302 0.48 -9.96 20.17
N LYS A 303 1.23 -10.13 21.26
CA LYS A 303 0.89 -11.09 22.31
C LYS A 303 -0.45 -10.80 22.97
N LYS A 304 -0.78 -9.53 23.21
CA LYS A 304 -2.00 -9.10 23.91
C LYS A 304 -3.23 -9.12 23.00
N LEU A 305 -3.12 -8.58 21.80
CA LEU A 305 -4.25 -8.31 20.90
C LEU A 305 -4.29 -9.22 19.67
N GLY A 306 -3.17 -9.82 19.26
CA GLY A 306 -3.02 -10.50 17.97
C GLY A 306 -3.92 -11.71 17.71
N LYS A 307 -4.62 -12.23 18.75
CA LYS A 307 -5.66 -13.25 18.55
C LYS A 307 -7.02 -12.67 18.11
N LYS A 308 -7.23 -11.37 18.31
CA LYS A 308 -8.48 -10.67 18.00
C LYS A 308 -8.32 -9.66 16.88
N VAL A 309 -7.12 -9.10 16.75
CA VAL A 309 -6.82 -7.97 15.87
C VAL A 309 -5.59 -8.30 15.04
N GLN A 310 -5.63 -7.96 13.77
CA GLN A 310 -4.47 -7.99 12.89
C GLN A 310 -3.50 -6.88 13.28
N ILE A 311 -2.28 -7.23 13.64
CA ILE A 311 -1.18 -6.28 13.92
C ILE A 311 -0.27 -6.29 12.70
N VAL A 312 -0.22 -5.15 12.02
CA VAL A 312 0.46 -4.99 10.74
C VAL A 312 1.76 -4.22 10.94
N GLY A 313 2.86 -4.71 10.39
CA GLY A 313 4.09 -3.94 10.25
C GLY A 313 4.23 -3.41 8.82
N ASP A 314 4.35 -2.08 8.69
CA ASP A 314 4.71 -1.35 7.48
C ASP A 314 6.17 -0.91 7.56
N ASP A 315 6.47 0.18 8.26
CA ASP A 315 7.83 0.69 8.45
C ASP A 315 8.72 -0.31 9.20
N LEU A 316 8.12 -1.11 10.09
CA LEU A 316 8.82 -2.21 10.78
C LEU A 316 9.46 -3.21 9.82
N PHE A 317 8.86 -3.48 8.66
CA PHE A 317 9.28 -4.55 7.74
C PHE A 317 9.72 -4.06 6.36
N VAL A 318 9.25 -2.91 5.92
CA VAL A 318 9.54 -2.27 4.61
C VAL A 318 9.54 -3.27 3.44
N THR A 319 8.61 -4.23 3.46
CA THR A 319 8.50 -5.31 2.45
C THR A 319 9.78 -6.18 2.33
N ASN A 320 10.68 -6.14 3.31
CA ASN A 320 11.98 -6.80 3.28
C ASN A 320 11.95 -8.16 3.99
N THR A 321 12.37 -9.23 3.28
CA THR A 321 12.37 -10.60 3.81
C THR A 321 13.17 -10.78 5.10
N ASP A 322 14.26 -10.04 5.30
CA ASP A 322 15.11 -10.19 6.48
C ASP A 322 14.47 -9.56 7.73
N PHE A 323 13.80 -8.41 7.57
CA PHE A 323 13.01 -7.81 8.63
C PHE A 323 11.77 -8.67 8.97
N VAL A 324 11.10 -9.25 7.96
CA VAL A 324 9.97 -10.16 8.19
C VAL A 324 10.42 -11.43 8.92
N LYS A 325 11.56 -12.04 8.56
CA LYS A 325 12.15 -13.18 9.31
C LYS A 325 12.42 -12.82 10.77
N LYS A 326 12.98 -11.62 11.02
CA LYS A 326 13.21 -11.12 12.39
C LYS A 326 11.87 -10.96 13.12
N GLY A 327 10.84 -10.40 12.47
CA GLY A 327 9.50 -10.26 13.04
C GLY A 327 8.86 -11.59 13.42
N ILE A 328 8.94 -12.58 12.53
CA ILE A 328 8.46 -13.94 12.79
C ILE A 328 9.18 -14.54 14.01
N SER A 329 10.52 -14.44 14.08
CA SER A 329 11.30 -14.98 15.20
C SER A 329 10.98 -14.32 16.54
N LYS A 330 10.58 -13.05 16.54
CA LYS A 330 10.19 -12.26 17.73
C LYS A 330 8.68 -12.29 18.02
N ASN A 331 7.86 -12.88 17.13
CA ASN A 331 6.40 -12.76 17.17
C ASN A 331 5.94 -11.28 17.28
N ALA A 332 6.57 -10.42 16.48
CA ALA A 332 6.39 -8.98 16.56
C ALA A 332 5.10 -8.48 15.87
N ALA A 333 4.53 -9.26 14.96
CA ALA A 333 3.31 -8.94 14.23
C ALA A 333 2.59 -10.22 13.83
N ASN A 334 1.46 -10.12 13.11
CA ASN A 334 0.79 -11.25 12.47
C ASN A 334 0.37 -10.91 11.03
N ALA A 335 0.76 -9.74 10.54
CA ALA A 335 0.54 -9.29 9.17
C ALA A 335 1.63 -8.33 8.70
N VAL A 336 1.81 -8.24 7.39
CA VAL A 336 2.80 -7.35 6.73
C VAL A 336 2.10 -6.48 5.70
N LEU A 337 2.40 -5.19 5.69
CA LEU A 337 2.04 -4.31 4.58
C LEU A 337 3.04 -4.50 3.44
N ILE A 338 2.55 -4.68 2.23
CA ILE A 338 3.35 -4.97 1.04
C ILE A 338 3.29 -3.79 0.09
N LYS A 339 4.42 -3.13 -0.10
CA LYS A 339 4.61 -2.00 -1.01
C LYS A 339 5.77 -2.30 -1.96
N LEU A 340 5.49 -2.47 -3.26
CA LEU A 340 6.51 -2.86 -4.24
C LEU A 340 7.72 -1.92 -4.25
N ASN A 341 7.49 -0.61 -4.08
CA ASN A 341 8.57 0.37 -4.14
C ASN A 341 9.44 0.44 -2.87
N GLN A 342 9.00 -0.14 -1.74
CA GLN A 342 9.84 -0.24 -0.53
C GLN A 342 11.02 -1.21 -0.74
N ILE A 343 10.84 -2.21 -1.60
CA ILE A 343 11.88 -3.21 -1.90
C ILE A 343 12.44 -3.10 -3.32
N GLY A 344 11.61 -2.74 -4.31
CA GLY A 344 12.06 -2.27 -5.62
C GLY A 344 12.04 -3.29 -6.77
N THR A 345 11.59 -4.53 -6.57
CA THR A 345 11.31 -5.49 -7.66
C THR A 345 10.06 -6.32 -7.39
N VAL A 346 9.42 -6.80 -8.46
CA VAL A 346 8.29 -7.75 -8.36
C VAL A 346 8.75 -9.06 -7.69
N SER A 347 9.92 -9.57 -8.05
CA SER A 347 10.42 -10.86 -7.52
C SER A 347 10.72 -10.80 -6.02
N GLU A 348 11.34 -9.73 -5.50
CA GLU A 348 11.58 -9.56 -4.07
C GLU A 348 10.26 -9.40 -3.29
N THR A 349 9.31 -8.65 -3.87
CA THR A 349 7.97 -8.49 -3.28
C THR A 349 7.26 -9.84 -3.15
N VAL A 350 7.27 -10.65 -4.22
CA VAL A 350 6.70 -12.01 -4.19
C VAL A 350 7.39 -12.90 -3.17
N ALA A 351 8.72 -12.81 -3.03
CA ALA A 351 9.47 -13.56 -2.02
C ALA A 351 9.04 -13.21 -0.59
N THR A 352 8.79 -11.92 -0.31
CA THR A 352 8.27 -11.48 1.00
C THR A 352 6.86 -12.04 1.25
N ILE A 353 5.98 -11.99 0.27
CA ILE A 353 4.63 -12.57 0.37
C ILE A 353 4.68 -14.08 0.64
N GLN A 354 5.53 -14.81 -0.08
CA GLN A 354 5.71 -16.25 0.14
C GLN A 354 6.22 -16.58 1.56
N LEU A 355 7.05 -15.71 2.12
CA LEU A 355 7.51 -15.84 3.50
C LEU A 355 6.35 -15.66 4.48
N CYS A 356 5.49 -14.65 4.28
CA CYS A 356 4.28 -14.44 5.08
C CYS A 356 3.36 -15.66 5.02
N GLN A 357 3.09 -16.18 3.82
CA GLN A 357 2.26 -17.37 3.62
C GLN A 357 2.80 -18.60 4.38
N LYS A 358 4.12 -18.84 4.33
CA LYS A 358 4.76 -19.93 5.07
C LYS A 358 4.67 -19.78 6.58
N ALA A 359 4.64 -18.55 7.07
CA ALA A 359 4.52 -18.25 8.50
C ALA A 359 3.06 -18.26 8.99
N GLY A 360 2.08 -18.36 8.10
CA GLY A 360 0.66 -18.20 8.44
C GLY A 360 0.30 -16.75 8.79
N TRP A 361 1.09 -15.79 8.33
CA TRP A 361 0.84 -14.36 8.49
C TRP A 361 -0.01 -13.83 7.34
N ASN A 362 -0.88 -12.88 7.64
CA ASN A 362 -1.58 -12.12 6.62
C ASN A 362 -0.63 -11.14 5.91
N TYR A 363 -1.04 -10.66 4.74
CA TYR A 363 -0.38 -9.57 4.03
C TYR A 363 -1.41 -8.71 3.29
N ILE A 364 -1.15 -7.42 3.25
CA ILE A 364 -2.02 -6.41 2.65
C ILE A 364 -1.26 -5.77 1.49
N ILE A 365 -1.79 -5.84 0.28
CA ILE A 365 -1.21 -5.14 -0.86
C ILE A 365 -1.58 -3.67 -0.76
N SER A 366 -0.58 -2.79 -0.73
CA SER A 366 -0.77 -1.38 -0.40
C SER A 366 -0.25 -0.44 -1.48
N HIS A 367 -1.00 0.64 -1.70
CA HIS A 367 -0.61 1.83 -2.45
C HIS A 367 0.44 2.66 -1.69
N ARG A 368 0.76 3.83 -2.26
CA ARG A 368 1.50 4.90 -1.56
C ARG A 368 0.67 6.20 -1.57
N SER A 369 1.09 7.18 -0.78
CA SER A 369 0.43 8.49 -0.73
C SER A 369 0.51 9.24 -2.08
N GLY A 370 1.63 9.17 -2.79
CA GLY A 370 1.77 9.62 -4.18
C GLY A 370 1.55 8.49 -5.17
N GLU A 371 0.37 8.43 -5.76
CA GLU A 371 -0.02 7.40 -6.73
C GLU A 371 -0.09 7.94 -8.15
N THR A 372 -0.19 7.04 -9.11
CA THR A 372 -0.50 7.32 -10.51
C THR A 372 -1.81 6.64 -10.90
N GLU A 373 -2.29 6.83 -12.12
CA GLU A 373 -3.43 6.12 -12.67
C GLU A 373 -3.17 4.63 -12.97
N ASP A 374 -1.93 4.15 -12.78
CA ASP A 374 -1.53 2.76 -13.02
C ASP A 374 -2.30 1.79 -12.11
N THR A 375 -2.81 0.70 -12.68
CA THR A 375 -3.63 -0.30 -11.99
C THR A 375 -2.90 -1.60 -11.66
N PHE A 376 -1.58 -1.67 -11.89
CA PHE A 376 -0.75 -2.86 -11.59
C PHE A 376 -1.06 -3.44 -10.21
N LEU A 377 -1.20 -2.57 -9.21
CA LEU A 377 -1.47 -2.95 -7.82
C LEU A 377 -2.74 -3.80 -7.66
N ALA A 378 -3.79 -3.49 -8.42
CA ALA A 378 -5.07 -4.20 -8.36
C ALA A 378 -4.93 -5.63 -8.91
N ASP A 379 -4.32 -5.78 -10.09
CA ASP A 379 -4.02 -7.08 -10.68
C ASP A 379 -3.07 -7.89 -9.78
N PHE A 380 -2.04 -7.23 -9.20
CA PHE A 380 -1.09 -7.86 -8.29
C PHE A 380 -1.76 -8.38 -7.01
N ALA A 381 -2.71 -7.62 -6.44
CA ALA A 381 -3.44 -8.04 -5.25
C ALA A 381 -4.27 -9.31 -5.50
N VAL A 382 -4.92 -9.42 -6.67
CA VAL A 382 -5.65 -10.63 -7.07
C VAL A 382 -4.69 -11.79 -7.35
N ALA A 383 -3.60 -11.54 -8.06
CA ALA A 383 -2.58 -12.53 -8.39
C ALA A 383 -1.99 -13.20 -7.15
N MET A 384 -1.71 -12.42 -6.13
CA MET A 384 -1.10 -12.91 -4.87
C MET A 384 -2.10 -13.58 -3.93
N ALA A 385 -3.40 -13.46 -4.19
CA ALA A 385 -4.49 -14.07 -3.41
C ALA A 385 -4.45 -13.77 -1.88
N GLY A 386 -3.87 -12.62 -1.50
CA GLY A 386 -3.65 -12.23 -0.09
C GLY A 386 -4.90 -11.84 0.68
N GLY A 387 -5.98 -11.61 -0.04
CA GLY A 387 -7.28 -11.33 0.56
C GLY A 387 -7.50 -9.90 1.03
N GLN A 388 -6.49 -8.99 0.99
CA GLN A 388 -6.65 -7.61 1.46
C GLN A 388 -5.91 -6.62 0.55
N ILE A 389 -6.50 -5.43 0.37
CA ILE A 389 -5.89 -4.30 -0.35
C ILE A 389 -6.14 -2.98 0.39
N LYS A 390 -5.08 -2.19 0.58
CA LYS A 390 -5.13 -0.82 1.10
C LYS A 390 -4.79 0.11 -0.06
N THR A 391 -5.79 0.79 -0.65
CA THR A 391 -5.59 1.63 -1.83
C THR A 391 -6.39 2.94 -1.79
N GLY A 392 -6.50 3.51 -0.59
CA GLY A 392 -7.11 4.82 -0.36
C GLY A 392 -8.63 4.77 -0.23
N SER A 393 -9.26 5.91 -0.42
CA SER A 393 -10.68 6.13 -0.22
C SER A 393 -11.52 5.93 -1.48
N ALA A 394 -12.84 6.10 -1.35
CA ALA A 394 -13.80 6.17 -2.44
C ALA A 394 -13.79 7.53 -3.18
N SER A 395 -12.65 8.19 -3.25
CA SER A 395 -12.44 9.47 -3.95
C SER A 395 -11.01 9.58 -4.47
N ARG A 396 -10.76 10.51 -5.40
CA ARG A 396 -9.53 10.72 -6.18
C ARG A 396 -9.31 9.63 -7.23
N SER A 397 -9.13 10.04 -8.48
CA SER A 397 -9.14 9.17 -9.66
C SER A 397 -8.09 8.06 -9.62
N GLU A 398 -6.91 8.36 -9.09
CA GLU A 398 -5.81 7.40 -8.96
C GLU A 398 -6.13 6.27 -7.94
N ARG A 399 -7.00 6.50 -6.98
CA ARG A 399 -7.50 5.47 -6.04
C ARG A 399 -8.62 4.68 -6.69
N ILE A 400 -9.60 5.38 -7.26
CA ILE A 400 -10.76 4.80 -7.95
C ILE A 400 -10.34 3.91 -9.12
N ALA A 401 -9.27 4.24 -9.84
CA ALA A 401 -8.73 3.40 -10.91
C ALA A 401 -8.45 1.96 -10.45
N LYS A 402 -7.86 1.76 -9.25
CA LYS A 402 -7.58 0.44 -8.68
C LYS A 402 -8.87 -0.30 -8.33
N TYR A 403 -9.83 0.39 -7.71
CA TYR A 403 -11.15 -0.20 -7.39
C TYR A 403 -11.94 -0.57 -8.66
N ASN A 404 -11.95 0.29 -9.67
CA ASN A 404 -12.58 0.00 -10.95
C ASN A 404 -11.94 -1.22 -11.64
N ARG A 405 -10.60 -1.33 -11.61
CA ARG A 405 -9.90 -2.49 -12.13
C ARG A 405 -10.30 -3.79 -11.39
N LEU A 406 -10.46 -3.74 -10.09
CA LEU A 406 -10.93 -4.89 -9.30
C LEU A 406 -12.39 -5.27 -9.65
N LEU A 407 -13.27 -4.30 -9.95
CA LEU A 407 -14.62 -4.57 -10.47
C LEU A 407 -14.60 -5.24 -11.86
N GLU A 408 -13.68 -4.80 -12.73
CA GLU A 408 -13.46 -5.44 -14.03
C GLU A 408 -13.00 -6.89 -13.85
N ILE A 409 -12.01 -7.13 -12.98
CA ILE A 409 -11.52 -8.48 -12.68
C ILE A 409 -12.63 -9.35 -12.09
N GLU A 410 -13.44 -8.84 -11.16
CA GLU A 410 -14.61 -9.58 -10.64
C GLU A 410 -15.57 -9.97 -11.77
N SER A 411 -15.82 -9.06 -12.72
CA SER A 411 -16.66 -9.32 -13.88
C SER A 411 -16.04 -10.34 -14.85
N GLU A 412 -14.73 -10.26 -15.10
CA GLU A 412 -13.98 -11.21 -15.93
C GLU A 412 -14.03 -12.63 -15.34
N LEU A 413 -13.85 -12.76 -14.04
CA LEU A 413 -13.87 -14.04 -13.31
C LEU A 413 -15.30 -14.61 -13.19
N GLY A 414 -16.33 -13.77 -13.15
CA GLY A 414 -17.72 -14.16 -13.04
C GLY A 414 -17.95 -15.09 -11.84
N LYS A 415 -18.48 -16.29 -12.07
CA LYS A 415 -18.76 -17.26 -11.00
C LYS A 415 -17.53 -17.88 -10.34
N SER A 416 -16.36 -17.71 -10.92
CA SER A 416 -15.09 -18.18 -10.36
C SER A 416 -14.49 -17.19 -9.37
N ALA A 417 -15.00 -15.96 -9.30
CA ALA A 417 -14.53 -14.96 -8.35
C ALA A 417 -14.80 -15.43 -6.91
N ILE A 418 -13.75 -15.40 -6.09
CA ILE A 418 -13.82 -15.65 -4.65
C ILE A 418 -13.62 -14.32 -3.95
N PHE A 419 -14.46 -13.98 -2.97
CA PHE A 419 -14.32 -12.78 -2.15
C PHE A 419 -14.43 -13.14 -0.67
N GLY A 420 -13.68 -12.41 0.17
CA GLY A 420 -13.62 -12.68 1.59
C GLY A 420 -12.51 -13.67 1.98
N SER A 421 -12.39 -13.92 3.29
CA SER A 421 -11.39 -14.83 3.91
C SER A 421 -11.70 -16.29 3.66
#